data_d1fe0ad588a412d9d6d3246f7cae9c81
#
_entry.id   d1fe0ad588a412d9d6d3246f7cae9c81
#
_cell.length_a   1.000
_cell.length_b   1.000
_cell.length_c   1.000
_cell.angle_alpha   90.00
_cell.angle_beta   90.00
_cell.angle_gamma   90.00
#
_symmetry.space_group_name_H-M   'P 1'
#
loop_
_entity.id
_entity.type
_entity.pdbx_description
1 polymer ?
#
loop_
_entity_poly.entity_id
_entity_poly.type
_entity_poly.pdbx_seq_one_letter_code
_entity_poly.pdbx_strand_id
1 'polypeptide(L)'
;MKIVIVGAGQVGATLAENLAREYNDITVIDINENALRALQDRLDIRTVIGTGCYPDVLVRAGIEDADMLVAVTNSDEINIIACQVAYSLFHTPTKIARVRARNYTDPKYKNLLFNDKHMPVDVMITPEQ
;
A
#
# COMPACT_ATOMS: atom_id res chain seq x y z
N MET A 1 -5.44 -14.15 4.75
CA MET A 1 -5.84 -12.76 4.43
C MET A 1 -5.23 -12.39 3.09
N LYS A 2 -5.97 -11.67 2.27
CA LYS A 2 -5.47 -11.20 0.98
C LYS A 2 -5.02 -9.76 1.11
N ILE A 3 -3.76 -9.50 0.79
CA ILE A 3 -3.13 -8.19 1.01
C ILE A 3 -2.49 -7.70 -0.29
N VAL A 4 -2.75 -6.44 -0.64
CA VAL A 4 -2.10 -5.76 -1.76
C VAL A 4 -1.12 -4.75 -1.18
N ILE A 5 0.15 -4.88 -1.55
CA ILE A 5 1.22 -3.97 -1.12
C ILE A 5 1.64 -3.12 -2.31
N VAL A 6 1.61 -1.80 -2.15
CA VAL A 6 2.07 -0.86 -3.17
C VAL A 6 3.46 -0.36 -2.76
N GLY A 7 4.47 -0.78 -3.52
CA GLY A 7 5.86 -0.44 -3.26
C GLY A 7 6.71 -1.66 -2.97
N ALA A 8 7.77 -1.84 -3.75
CA ALA A 8 8.72 -2.94 -3.61
C ALA A 8 10.11 -2.47 -3.18
N GLY A 9 10.18 -1.29 -2.58
CA GLY A 9 11.41 -0.80 -1.95
C GLY A 9 11.67 -1.57 -0.65
N GLN A 10 12.60 -1.08 0.14
CA GLN A 10 13.01 -1.79 1.36
C GLN A 10 11.84 -2.05 2.32
N VAL A 11 10.98 -1.07 2.53
CA VAL A 11 9.85 -1.22 3.45
C VAL A 11 8.85 -2.24 2.91
N GLY A 12 8.47 -2.11 1.64
CA GLY A 12 7.52 -3.03 1.01
C GLY A 12 8.05 -4.45 0.93
N ALA A 13 9.33 -4.60 0.60
CA ALA A 13 9.98 -5.91 0.52
C ALA A 13 9.99 -6.60 1.90
N THR A 14 10.32 -5.86 2.95
CA THR A 14 10.34 -6.40 4.32
C THR A 14 8.93 -6.81 4.76
N LEU A 15 7.95 -5.98 4.47
CA LEU A 15 6.54 -6.30 4.77
C LEU A 15 6.08 -7.55 4.03
N ALA A 16 6.38 -7.62 2.72
CA ALA A 16 5.99 -8.78 1.92
C ALA A 16 6.60 -10.07 2.48
N GLU A 17 7.87 -10.03 2.86
CA GLU A 17 8.55 -11.18 3.44
C GLU A 17 7.89 -11.61 4.76
N ASN A 18 7.63 -10.67 5.65
CA ASN A 18 7.05 -10.99 6.96
C ASN A 18 5.61 -11.51 6.82
N LEU A 19 4.81 -10.88 5.97
CA LEU A 19 3.42 -11.27 5.79
C LEU A 19 3.28 -12.59 5.02
N ALA A 20 4.17 -12.85 4.08
CA ALA A 20 4.16 -14.12 3.34
C ALA A 20 4.45 -15.31 4.27
N ARG A 21 5.32 -15.11 5.27
CA ARG A 21 5.60 -16.17 6.27
C ARG A 21 4.37 -16.55 7.08
N GLU A 22 3.41 -15.64 7.20
CA GLU A 22 2.19 -15.87 7.97
C GLU A 22 1.06 -16.43 7.10
N TYR A 23 1.41 -16.97 5.94
CA TYR A 23 0.48 -17.62 5.01
C TYR A 23 -0.60 -16.67 4.47
N ASN A 24 -0.26 -15.41 4.29
CA ASN A 24 -1.13 -14.46 3.63
C ASN A 24 -0.95 -14.54 2.12
N ASP A 25 -2.02 -14.22 1.38
CA ASP A 25 -1.99 -14.10 -0.07
C ASP A 25 -1.54 -12.69 -0.42
N ILE A 26 -0.32 -12.55 -0.90
CA ILE A 26 0.33 -11.25 -1.10
C ILE A 26 0.48 -10.95 -2.59
N THR A 27 0.10 -9.75 -2.99
CA THR A 27 0.42 -9.19 -4.29
C THR A 27 1.16 -7.88 -4.07
N VAL A 28 2.31 -7.71 -4.74
CA VAL A 28 3.11 -6.49 -4.64
C VAL A 28 3.08 -5.74 -5.97
N ILE A 29 2.80 -4.44 -5.91
CA ILE A 29 2.77 -3.55 -7.07
C ILE A 29 3.98 -2.62 -7.00
N ASP A 30 4.68 -2.46 -8.12
CA ASP A 30 5.75 -1.45 -8.25
C ASP A 30 5.96 -1.14 -9.71
N ILE A 31 6.54 0.02 -10.00
CA ILE A 31 6.91 0.39 -11.37
C ILE A 31 8.25 -0.23 -11.76
N ASN A 32 9.02 -0.71 -10.79
CA ASN A 32 10.34 -1.28 -11.01
C ASN A 32 10.24 -2.80 -11.15
N GLU A 33 10.31 -3.27 -12.40
CA GLU A 33 10.21 -4.70 -12.69
C GLU A 33 11.30 -5.51 -12.02
N ASN A 34 12.52 -4.99 -11.95
CA ASN A 34 13.63 -5.71 -11.34
C ASN A 34 13.43 -5.93 -9.84
N ALA A 35 12.89 -4.92 -9.15
CA ALA A 35 12.59 -5.05 -7.72
C ALA A 35 11.52 -6.11 -7.48
N LEU A 36 10.50 -6.17 -8.32
CA LEU A 36 9.44 -7.18 -8.23
C LEU A 36 9.99 -8.57 -8.51
N ARG A 37 10.83 -8.70 -9.52
CA ARG A 37 11.44 -9.99 -9.86
C ARG A 37 12.30 -10.53 -8.72
N ALA A 38 13.07 -9.66 -8.09
CA ALA A 38 13.90 -10.03 -6.94
C ALA A 38 13.05 -10.59 -5.79
N LEU A 39 11.89 -10.00 -5.53
CA LEU A 39 10.98 -10.50 -4.52
C LEU A 39 10.36 -11.83 -4.92
N GLN A 40 9.93 -11.94 -6.16
CA GLN A 40 9.28 -13.14 -6.68
C GLN A 40 10.21 -14.35 -6.68
N ASP A 41 11.51 -14.11 -6.84
CA ASP A 41 12.51 -15.17 -6.80
C ASP A 41 12.68 -15.77 -5.39
N ARG A 42 12.32 -15.02 -4.36
CA ARG A 42 12.52 -15.43 -2.95
C ARG A 42 11.22 -15.78 -2.24
N LEU A 43 10.11 -15.21 -2.67
CA LEU A 43 8.85 -15.30 -1.94
C LEU A 43 7.75 -15.88 -2.84
N ASP A 44 6.83 -16.58 -2.23
CA ASP A 44 5.63 -17.06 -2.93
C ASP A 44 4.59 -15.94 -2.93
N ILE A 45 4.74 -15.02 -3.87
CA ILE A 45 3.88 -13.86 -4.00
C ILE A 45 3.54 -13.62 -5.47
N ARG A 46 2.52 -12.81 -5.71
CA ARG A 46 2.21 -12.30 -7.04
C ARG A 46 2.73 -10.88 -7.18
N THR A 47 3.04 -10.47 -8.40
CA THR A 47 3.53 -9.13 -8.67
C THR A 47 2.76 -8.51 -9.82
N VAL A 48 2.61 -7.18 -9.76
CA VAL A 48 2.00 -6.39 -10.83
C VAL A 48 2.86 -5.16 -11.08
N ILE A 49 3.20 -4.92 -12.33
CA ILE A 49 3.99 -3.76 -12.73
C ILE A 49 3.03 -2.61 -13.03
N GLY A 50 3.23 -1.48 -12.38
CA GLY A 50 2.44 -0.29 -12.63
C GLY A 50 2.45 0.69 -11.47
N THR A 51 1.78 1.81 -11.68
CA THR A 51 1.60 2.83 -10.63
C THR A 51 0.45 2.43 -9.73
N GLY A 52 0.75 2.18 -8.45
CA GLY A 52 -0.17 1.53 -7.52
C GLY A 52 -1.36 2.36 -7.05
N CYS A 53 -1.50 3.60 -7.52
CA CYS A 53 -2.71 4.38 -7.24
C CYS A 53 -3.68 4.41 -8.43
N TYR A 54 -3.35 3.75 -9.54
CA TYR A 54 -4.25 3.68 -10.69
C TYR A 54 -5.24 2.53 -10.52
N PRO A 55 -6.55 2.79 -10.73
CA PRO A 55 -7.57 1.75 -10.58
C PRO A 55 -7.30 0.47 -11.36
N ASP A 56 -6.87 0.59 -12.62
CA ASP A 56 -6.58 -0.58 -13.46
C ASP A 56 -5.49 -1.46 -12.86
N VAL A 57 -4.46 -0.84 -12.31
CA VAL A 57 -3.34 -1.55 -11.71
C VAL A 57 -3.81 -2.26 -10.45
N LEU A 58 -4.60 -1.59 -9.62
CA LEU A 58 -5.17 -2.18 -8.42
C LEU A 58 -6.08 -3.37 -8.74
N VAL A 59 -6.89 -3.26 -9.80
CA VAL A 59 -7.75 -4.37 -10.24
C VAL A 59 -6.91 -5.57 -10.65
N ARG A 60 -5.84 -5.35 -11.42
CA ARG A 60 -4.94 -6.45 -11.81
C ARG A 60 -4.27 -7.09 -10.61
N ALA A 61 -4.08 -6.35 -9.55
CA ALA A 61 -3.51 -6.87 -8.31
C ALA A 61 -4.52 -7.58 -7.42
N GLY A 62 -5.79 -7.58 -7.81
CA GLY A 62 -6.83 -8.27 -7.06
C GLY A 62 -7.44 -7.47 -5.92
N ILE A 63 -7.46 -6.14 -6.02
CA ILE A 63 -7.96 -5.27 -4.95
C ILE A 63 -9.45 -5.51 -4.65
N GLU A 64 -10.21 -6.03 -5.63
CA GLU A 64 -11.66 -6.16 -5.49
C GLU A 64 -12.07 -7.05 -4.33
N ASP A 65 -11.26 -8.05 -4.00
CA ASP A 65 -11.53 -8.94 -2.88
C ASP A 65 -10.40 -8.93 -1.83
N ALA A 66 -9.56 -7.92 -1.87
CA ALA A 66 -8.50 -7.79 -0.88
C ALA A 66 -9.04 -7.34 0.48
N ASP A 67 -8.44 -7.85 1.53
CA ASP A 67 -8.77 -7.47 2.91
C ASP A 67 -8.05 -6.20 3.33
N MET A 68 -6.88 -5.95 2.73
CA MET A 68 -6.01 -4.86 3.15
C MET A 68 -5.19 -4.32 1.98
N LEU A 69 -5.01 -3.01 1.97
CA LEU A 69 -4.06 -2.32 1.11
C LEU A 69 -2.99 -1.67 1.98
N VAL A 70 -1.72 -1.88 1.65
CA VAL A 70 -0.60 -1.25 2.35
C VAL A 70 0.25 -0.51 1.32
N ALA A 71 0.20 0.82 1.35
CA ALA A 71 0.91 1.66 0.40
C ALA A 71 2.15 2.25 1.06
N VAL A 72 3.33 1.82 0.62
CA VAL A 72 4.61 2.14 1.25
C VAL A 72 5.67 2.54 0.22
N THR A 73 5.25 3.26 -0.81
CA THR A 73 6.18 3.84 -1.79
C THR A 73 6.95 5.02 -1.18
N ASN A 74 7.87 5.58 -1.94
CA ASN A 74 8.59 6.78 -1.52
C ASN A 74 7.75 8.07 -1.65
N SER A 75 6.56 7.98 -2.22
CA SER A 75 5.69 9.14 -2.41
C SER A 75 4.50 9.08 -1.46
N ASP A 76 4.44 10.03 -0.53
CA ASP A 76 3.29 10.16 0.37
C ASP A 76 1.99 10.32 -0.42
N GLU A 77 2.03 11.10 -1.51
CA GLU A 77 0.85 11.37 -2.32
C GLU A 77 0.33 10.11 -3.00
N ILE A 78 1.21 9.30 -3.56
CA ILE A 78 0.80 8.01 -4.16
C ILE A 78 0.22 7.10 -3.08
N ASN A 79 0.83 7.05 -1.91
CA ASN A 79 0.36 6.21 -0.82
C ASN A 79 -1.04 6.62 -0.37
N ILE A 80 -1.26 7.92 -0.22
CA ILE A 80 -2.56 8.46 0.20
C ILE A 80 -3.61 8.23 -0.90
N ILE A 81 -3.27 8.50 -2.15
CA ILE A 81 -4.22 8.32 -3.26
C ILE A 81 -4.56 6.84 -3.45
N ALA A 82 -3.60 5.94 -3.29
CA ALA A 82 -3.89 4.51 -3.36
C ALA A 82 -4.95 4.10 -2.33
N CYS A 83 -4.83 4.61 -1.12
CA CYS A 83 -5.82 4.38 -0.07
C CYS A 83 -7.19 4.97 -0.44
N GLN A 84 -7.19 6.18 -1.00
CA GLN A 84 -8.43 6.85 -1.42
C GLN A 84 -9.14 6.05 -2.52
N VAL A 85 -8.39 5.60 -3.53
CA VAL A 85 -8.96 4.82 -4.63
C VAL A 85 -9.51 3.49 -4.11
N ALA A 86 -8.76 2.82 -3.25
CA ALA A 86 -9.17 1.55 -2.66
C ALA A 86 -10.48 1.72 -1.86
N TYR A 87 -10.62 2.82 -1.16
CA TYR A 87 -11.83 3.12 -0.40
C TYR A 87 -13.00 3.44 -1.33
N SER A 88 -12.79 4.41 -2.23
CA SER A 88 -13.89 4.98 -3.03
C SER A 88 -14.45 4.01 -4.05
N LEU A 89 -13.60 3.20 -4.69
CA LEU A 89 -14.02 2.31 -5.76
C LEU A 89 -14.22 0.86 -5.29
N PHE A 90 -13.46 0.42 -4.30
CA PHE A 90 -13.42 -1.00 -3.96
C PHE A 90 -13.81 -1.32 -2.53
N HIS A 91 -14.02 -0.30 -1.70
CA HIS A 91 -14.42 -0.45 -0.29
C HIS A 91 -13.50 -1.39 0.48
N THR A 92 -12.19 -1.31 0.19
CA THR A 92 -11.19 -2.13 0.87
C THR A 92 -11.27 -1.90 2.39
N PRO A 93 -11.43 -2.95 3.20
CA PRO A 93 -11.70 -2.78 4.63
C PRO A 93 -10.60 -2.05 5.40
N THR A 94 -9.34 -2.38 5.13
CA THR A 94 -8.22 -1.77 5.85
C THR A 94 -7.25 -1.16 4.86
N LYS A 95 -6.88 0.10 5.10
CA LYS A 95 -5.98 0.86 4.24
C LYS A 95 -4.89 1.49 5.10
N ILE A 96 -3.65 1.14 4.80
CA ILE A 96 -2.49 1.60 5.54
C ILE A 96 -1.59 2.37 4.59
N ALA A 97 -1.13 3.54 4.99
CA ALA A 97 -0.25 4.36 4.17
C ALA A 97 0.96 4.82 4.96
N ARG A 98 2.12 4.78 4.30
CA ARG A 98 3.34 5.41 4.79
C ARG A 98 3.27 6.89 4.44
N VAL A 99 3.35 7.75 5.46
CA VAL A 99 3.31 9.20 5.28
C VAL A 99 4.46 9.81 6.07
N ARG A 100 5.39 10.47 5.39
CA ARG A 100 6.61 10.99 5.99
C ARG A 100 6.61 12.50 6.15
N ALA A 101 5.91 13.22 5.30
CA ALA A 101 5.94 14.66 5.31
C ALA A 101 5.29 15.23 6.57
N ARG A 102 6.01 16.09 7.27
CA ARG A 102 5.49 16.73 8.48
C ARG A 102 4.24 17.55 8.24
N ASN A 103 4.10 18.07 7.03
CA ASN A 103 2.89 18.83 6.66
C ASN A 103 1.62 17.97 6.82
N TYR A 104 1.72 16.65 6.61
CA TYR A 104 0.59 15.75 6.76
C TYR A 104 0.49 15.16 8.16
N THR A 105 1.62 14.98 8.84
CA THR A 105 1.64 14.30 10.15
C THR A 105 1.52 15.25 11.32
N ASP A 106 1.58 16.57 11.08
CA ASP A 106 1.40 17.57 12.11
C ASP A 106 0.04 17.37 12.80
N PRO A 107 0.00 17.26 14.14
CA PRO A 107 -1.27 17.08 14.86
C PRO A 107 -2.34 18.10 14.51
N LYS A 108 -1.93 19.30 14.10
CA LYS A 108 -2.83 20.38 13.68
C LYS A 108 -3.71 19.97 12.49
N TYR A 109 -3.18 19.14 11.58
CA TYR A 109 -3.87 18.77 10.34
C TYR A 109 -4.24 17.30 10.27
N LYS A 110 -3.48 16.43 10.93
CA LYS A 110 -3.57 14.99 10.74
C LYS A 110 -4.98 14.45 10.85
N ASN A 111 -5.67 14.75 11.93
CA ASN A 111 -7.01 14.19 12.17
C ASN A 111 -8.08 14.83 11.28
N LEU A 112 -7.82 16.04 10.77
CA LEU A 112 -8.72 16.70 9.85
C LEU A 112 -8.61 16.16 8.44
N LEU A 113 -7.41 15.67 8.07
CA LEU A 113 -7.15 15.12 6.74
C LEU A 113 -7.48 13.63 6.65
N PHE A 114 -7.07 12.85 7.65
CA PHE A 114 -7.10 11.40 7.58
C PHE A 114 -8.25 10.81 8.41
N ASN A 115 -9.37 10.63 7.76
CA ASN A 115 -10.57 10.01 8.34
C ASN A 115 -11.46 9.52 7.20
N ASP A 116 -12.50 8.75 7.53
CA ASP A 116 -13.38 8.14 6.52
C ASP A 116 -14.16 9.15 5.68
N LYS A 117 -14.31 10.37 6.18
CA LYS A 117 -15.04 11.42 5.45
C LYS A 117 -14.15 12.19 4.48
N HIS A 118 -12.85 12.10 4.65
CA HIS A 118 -11.88 12.85 3.82
C HIS A 118 -10.89 11.87 3.18
N MET A 119 -9.67 11.77 3.70
CA MET A 119 -8.69 10.83 3.17
C MET A 119 -8.64 9.58 4.04
N PRO A 120 -9.15 8.44 3.56
CA PRO A 120 -9.39 7.25 4.39
C PRO A 120 -8.14 6.40 4.58
N VAL A 121 -7.24 6.86 5.40
CA VAL A 121 -6.07 6.10 5.82
C VAL A 121 -6.36 5.60 7.24
N ASP A 122 -6.54 4.29 7.39
CA ASP A 122 -6.89 3.70 8.68
C ASP A 122 -5.72 3.66 9.65
N VAL A 123 -4.53 3.33 9.11
CA VAL A 123 -3.30 3.29 9.90
C VAL A 123 -2.22 4.00 9.11
N MET A 124 -1.46 4.86 9.78
CA MET A 124 -0.39 5.60 9.17
C MET A 124 0.95 5.08 9.69
N ILE A 125 1.81 4.67 8.75
CA ILE A 125 3.18 4.30 9.09
C ILE A 125 4.03 5.54 8.91
N THR A 126 4.65 5.99 9.99
CA THR A 126 5.57 7.13 9.92
C THR A 126 6.97 6.62 10.25
N PRO A 127 7.95 7.01 9.45
CA PRO A 127 9.33 6.60 9.76
C PRO A 127 9.79 7.24 11.05
N GLU A 128 10.64 6.55 11.76
CA GLU A 128 11.26 7.11 12.95
C GLU A 128 12.19 8.25 12.57
N GLN A 129 12.27 9.22 13.43
CA GLN A 129 13.12 10.40 13.25
C GLN A 129 14.54 10.14 13.73
#